data_20c4062604687d4d000ca925aeaf1912
#
_entry.id   20c4062604687d4d000ca925aeaf1912
#
_cell.length_a   1.000
_cell.length_b   1.000
_cell.length_c   1.000
_cell.angle_alpha   90.00
_cell.angle_beta   90.00
_cell.angle_gamma   90.00
#
_symmetry.space_group_name_H-M   'P 1'
#
loop_
_entity.id
_entity.type
_entity.pdbx_description
1 polymer ?
#
loop_
_entity_poly.entity_id
_entity_poly.type
_entity_poly.pdbx_seq_one_letter_code
_entity_poly.pdbx_strand_id
1 'polypeptide(L)'
;MRTDTMLDFITEKVNSWDFLKNTDLPVFIYGMGDGAEKILRVFDEYGISAAGFFASDEFVRGHYFKGHLVHTLSQIENIIDDFVIVLAFGAGYESLYRRICDMAERHILLAPDVPVVGDGLFTYEYCLENAEKLQRVYELLADDMSRQTFADIINFRISGKIDYLHHCTVPKSDIWENIIRLGENERYIDMGAYNGDTAIEFAELTKGKYDHIYAVEPDTRNFRKLTKNTEGMENITLINGAAWNDNAELTFSDRSGRNSKLTDNSGVKLKTVMGVTGDSLCDSATLIKMDVEGAECEAVEGCESSIKAGSSLICALYHRNEDIFELPLKVHEINPQLKLYIRHLLYIPAWETNLYCTL
;
A
#
# COMPACT_ATOMS: atom_id res chain seq x y z
N MET A 1 -24.18 -19.45 13.06
CA MET A 1 -24.65 -18.09 12.65
C MET A 1 -24.54 -18.03 11.14
N ARG A 2 -25.52 -17.47 10.45
CA ARG A 2 -25.46 -17.37 8.99
C ARG A 2 -24.35 -16.40 8.60
N THR A 3 -23.49 -16.77 7.67
CA THR A 3 -22.40 -15.95 7.11
C THR A 3 -22.88 -14.59 6.58
N ASP A 4 -24.14 -14.47 6.22
CA ASP A 4 -24.78 -13.22 5.71
C ASP A 4 -24.84 -12.06 6.74
N THR A 5 -24.60 -12.29 8.03
CA THR A 5 -24.60 -11.24 9.07
C THR A 5 -23.20 -10.90 9.57
N MET A 6 -22.16 -11.58 9.12
CA MET A 6 -20.79 -11.36 9.60
C MET A 6 -20.05 -10.24 8.88
N LEU A 7 -20.44 -9.88 7.65
CA LEU A 7 -19.73 -8.90 6.83
C LEU A 7 -20.67 -7.81 6.32
N ASP A 8 -21.57 -7.30 7.18
CA ASP A 8 -22.58 -6.29 6.78
C ASP A 8 -21.93 -4.97 6.27
N PHE A 9 -20.66 -4.73 6.59
CA PHE A 9 -19.91 -3.59 6.09
C PHE A 9 -19.40 -3.78 4.64
N ILE A 10 -19.47 -4.99 4.07
CA ILE A 10 -19.14 -5.25 2.67
C ILE A 10 -20.41 -5.15 1.83
N THR A 11 -20.53 -4.07 1.07
CA THR A 11 -21.69 -3.78 0.21
C THR A 11 -21.48 -4.20 -1.24
N GLU A 12 -20.22 -4.23 -1.69
CA GLU A 12 -19.83 -4.63 -3.05
C GLU A 12 -19.69 -6.14 -3.14
N LYS A 13 -20.37 -6.74 -4.13
CA LYS A 13 -20.37 -8.18 -4.37
C LYS A 13 -19.92 -8.55 -5.78
N VAL A 14 -19.87 -7.56 -6.68
CA VAL A 14 -19.39 -7.73 -8.05
C VAL A 14 -18.01 -7.10 -8.12
N ASN A 15 -17.01 -7.91 -8.45
CA ASN A 15 -15.66 -7.40 -8.58
C ASN A 15 -15.50 -6.59 -9.88
N SER A 16 -14.50 -5.71 -9.90
CA SER A 16 -14.22 -4.84 -11.04
C SER A 16 -13.96 -5.60 -12.34
N TRP A 17 -13.39 -6.80 -12.28
CA TRP A 17 -13.06 -7.62 -13.43
C TRP A 17 -14.29 -8.23 -14.08
N ASP A 18 -15.25 -8.71 -13.28
CA ASP A 18 -16.52 -9.20 -13.76
C ASP A 18 -17.36 -8.08 -14.36
N PHE A 19 -17.33 -6.88 -13.76
CA PHE A 19 -17.97 -5.70 -14.36
C PHE A 19 -17.35 -5.38 -15.73
N LEU A 20 -16.00 -5.31 -15.82
CA LEU A 20 -15.28 -5.00 -17.06
C LEU A 20 -15.47 -6.06 -18.14
N LYS A 21 -15.63 -7.32 -17.75
CA LYS A 21 -15.93 -8.43 -18.68
C LYS A 21 -17.33 -8.34 -19.28
N ASN A 22 -18.31 -7.89 -18.50
CA ASN A 22 -19.71 -7.93 -18.87
C ASN A 22 -20.26 -6.58 -19.36
N THR A 23 -19.45 -5.52 -19.38
CA THR A 23 -19.86 -4.21 -19.91
C THR A 23 -19.87 -4.23 -21.44
N ASP A 24 -20.89 -3.59 -22.03
CA ASP A 24 -20.97 -3.33 -23.48
C ASP A 24 -20.21 -2.05 -23.88
N LEU A 25 -19.74 -1.26 -22.89
CA LEU A 25 -19.01 -0.02 -23.14
C LEU A 25 -17.55 -0.30 -23.51
N PRO A 26 -16.97 0.49 -24.42
CA PRO A 26 -15.52 0.43 -24.68
C PRO A 26 -14.71 0.73 -23.42
N VAL A 27 -13.67 -0.07 -23.16
CA VAL A 27 -12.79 0.08 -21.99
C VAL A 27 -11.49 0.71 -22.42
N PHE A 28 -11.17 1.89 -21.90
CA PHE A 28 -9.89 2.57 -22.13
C PHE A 28 -9.02 2.55 -20.87
N ILE A 29 -7.74 2.24 -21.05
CA ILE A 29 -6.77 2.21 -19.96
C ILE A 29 -6.07 3.58 -19.87
N TYR A 30 -6.14 4.22 -18.72
CA TYR A 30 -5.42 5.44 -18.39
C TYR A 30 -4.06 5.10 -17.79
N GLY A 31 -3.00 5.25 -18.57
CA GLY A 31 -1.63 4.92 -18.22
C GLY A 31 -1.01 3.81 -19.08
N MET A 32 0.33 3.72 -19.03
CA MET A 32 1.12 2.83 -19.90
C MET A 32 2.31 2.19 -19.17
N GLY A 33 2.38 2.31 -17.85
CA GLY A 33 3.47 1.80 -17.04
C GLY A 33 3.27 0.35 -16.57
N ASP A 34 3.99 -0.03 -15.54
CA ASP A 34 3.91 -1.35 -14.91
C ASP A 34 2.49 -1.72 -14.45
N GLY A 35 1.74 -0.73 -13.94
CA GLY A 35 0.33 -0.93 -13.57
C GLY A 35 -0.54 -1.37 -14.76
N ALA A 36 -0.33 -0.77 -15.94
CA ALA A 36 -1.04 -1.19 -17.15
C ALA A 36 -0.66 -2.62 -17.56
N GLU A 37 0.61 -3.01 -17.44
CA GLU A 37 1.06 -4.38 -17.72
C GLU A 37 0.42 -5.40 -16.75
N LYS A 38 0.26 -5.05 -15.47
CA LYS A 38 -0.42 -5.90 -14.48
C LYS A 38 -1.90 -6.06 -14.80
N ILE A 39 -2.59 -4.97 -15.10
CA ILE A 39 -4.02 -4.95 -15.48
C ILE A 39 -4.23 -5.76 -16.76
N LEU A 40 -3.40 -5.58 -17.78
CA LEU A 40 -3.52 -6.32 -19.04
C LEU A 40 -3.35 -7.83 -18.87
N ARG A 41 -2.52 -8.29 -17.93
CA ARG A 41 -2.43 -9.73 -17.60
C ARG A 41 -3.77 -10.27 -17.10
N VAL A 42 -4.44 -9.54 -16.20
CA VAL A 42 -5.76 -9.94 -15.71
C VAL A 42 -6.82 -9.83 -16.82
N PHE A 43 -6.72 -8.84 -17.71
CA PHE A 43 -7.58 -8.74 -18.90
C PHE A 43 -7.47 -9.99 -19.77
N ASP A 44 -6.24 -10.47 -20.03
CA ASP A 44 -6.01 -11.69 -20.80
C ASP A 44 -6.65 -12.91 -20.10
N GLU A 45 -6.53 -13.03 -18.78
CA GLU A 45 -7.09 -14.13 -17.98
C GLU A 45 -8.64 -14.12 -18.00
N TYR A 46 -9.24 -12.93 -17.95
CA TYR A 46 -10.71 -12.76 -17.95
C TYR A 46 -11.31 -12.69 -19.35
N GLY A 47 -10.47 -12.59 -20.40
CA GLY A 47 -10.90 -12.38 -21.79
C GLY A 47 -11.49 -10.98 -22.02
N ILE A 48 -10.96 -9.96 -21.32
CA ILE A 48 -11.34 -8.55 -21.46
C ILE A 48 -10.46 -7.91 -22.54
N SER A 49 -11.05 -7.09 -23.40
CA SER A 49 -10.32 -6.36 -24.45
C SER A 49 -10.29 -4.88 -24.14
N ALA A 50 -9.10 -4.27 -24.14
CA ALA A 50 -8.98 -2.82 -24.09
C ALA A 50 -9.29 -2.23 -25.48
N ALA A 51 -10.15 -1.21 -25.52
CA ALA A 51 -10.44 -0.45 -26.74
C ALA A 51 -9.27 0.47 -27.12
N GLY A 52 -8.47 0.89 -26.14
CA GLY A 52 -7.30 1.73 -26.36
C GLY A 52 -6.67 2.22 -25.05
N PHE A 53 -5.68 3.09 -25.23
CA PHE A 53 -4.92 3.68 -24.14
C PHE A 53 -4.89 5.19 -24.25
N PHE A 54 -4.91 5.86 -23.12
CA PHE A 54 -4.68 7.29 -23.07
C PHE A 54 -3.76 7.71 -21.93
N ALA A 55 -3.23 8.91 -22.04
CA ALA A 55 -2.37 9.51 -21.03
C ALA A 55 -2.74 10.99 -20.85
N SER A 56 -2.23 11.62 -19.80
CA SER A 56 -2.30 13.07 -19.64
C SER A 56 -1.57 13.76 -20.82
N ASP A 57 -2.05 14.93 -21.21
CA ASP A 57 -1.63 15.62 -22.44
C ASP A 57 -0.10 15.78 -22.54
N GLU A 58 0.57 16.03 -21.42
CA GLU A 58 2.01 16.18 -21.31
C GLU A 58 2.81 14.89 -21.68
N PHE A 59 2.14 13.72 -21.63
CA PHE A 59 2.76 12.42 -21.97
C PHE A 59 2.34 11.89 -23.34
N VAL A 60 1.38 12.50 -24.02
CA VAL A 60 0.97 12.10 -25.37
C VAL A 60 1.94 12.65 -26.40
N ARG A 61 2.69 11.77 -27.06
CA ARG A 61 3.76 12.11 -28.02
C ARG A 61 3.61 11.42 -29.37
N GLY A 62 2.40 10.96 -29.72
CA GLY A 62 2.15 10.24 -30.97
C GLY A 62 2.83 8.85 -31.03
N HIS A 63 3.08 8.24 -29.88
CA HIS A 63 3.68 6.90 -29.78
C HIS A 63 2.61 5.82 -29.61
N TYR A 64 3.04 4.58 -29.79
CA TYR A 64 2.19 3.41 -29.65
C TYR A 64 2.51 2.63 -28.37
N PHE A 65 1.47 2.12 -27.72
CA PHE A 65 1.58 1.18 -26.61
C PHE A 65 0.74 -0.07 -26.94
N LYS A 66 1.32 -1.27 -26.87
CA LYS A 66 0.66 -2.54 -27.22
C LYS A 66 -0.07 -2.53 -28.58
N GLY A 67 0.48 -1.83 -29.56
CA GLY A 67 -0.09 -1.73 -30.91
C GLY A 67 -1.18 -0.67 -31.10
N HIS A 68 -1.61 0.01 -30.05
CA HIS A 68 -2.59 1.11 -30.06
C HIS A 68 -1.87 2.47 -30.03
N LEU A 69 -2.36 3.43 -30.82
CA LEU A 69 -1.94 4.82 -30.69
C LEU A 69 -2.42 5.33 -29.33
N VAL A 70 -1.54 6.00 -28.59
CA VAL A 70 -1.91 6.62 -27.32
C VAL A 70 -2.58 7.96 -27.55
N HIS A 71 -3.79 8.11 -27.00
CA HIS A 71 -4.64 9.29 -27.15
C HIS A 71 -4.59 10.20 -25.94
N THR A 72 -5.10 11.43 -26.08
CA THR A 72 -5.55 12.24 -24.96
C THR A 72 -6.98 11.88 -24.61
N LEU A 73 -7.44 12.20 -23.39
CA LEU A 73 -8.84 12.00 -23.00
C LEU A 73 -9.79 12.72 -23.96
N SER A 74 -9.51 13.99 -24.29
CA SER A 74 -10.32 14.80 -25.18
C SER A 74 -10.43 14.23 -26.61
N GLN A 75 -9.40 13.52 -27.10
CA GLN A 75 -9.49 12.84 -28.40
C GLN A 75 -10.48 11.68 -28.35
N ILE A 76 -10.56 10.96 -27.22
CA ILE A 76 -11.52 9.87 -27.03
C ILE A 76 -12.93 10.44 -26.92
N GLU A 77 -13.15 11.45 -26.06
CA GLU A 77 -14.43 12.13 -25.84
C GLU A 77 -15.02 12.76 -27.12
N ASN A 78 -14.18 13.13 -28.09
CA ASN A 78 -14.64 13.63 -29.39
C ASN A 78 -15.18 12.53 -30.34
N ILE A 79 -14.94 11.26 -30.02
CA ILE A 79 -15.30 10.12 -30.89
C ILE A 79 -16.36 9.23 -30.24
N ILE A 80 -16.32 9.11 -28.90
CA ILE A 80 -17.15 8.18 -28.13
C ILE A 80 -17.69 8.92 -26.92
N ASP A 81 -19.01 8.91 -26.74
CA ASP A 81 -19.68 9.60 -25.63
C ASP A 81 -19.57 8.78 -24.32
N ASP A 82 -19.85 7.47 -24.38
CA ASP A 82 -19.88 6.60 -23.21
C ASP A 82 -18.78 5.52 -23.28
N PHE A 83 -17.91 5.49 -22.28
CA PHE A 83 -16.83 4.50 -22.13
C PHE A 83 -16.45 4.33 -20.67
N VAL A 84 -15.72 3.25 -20.39
CA VAL A 84 -15.14 2.97 -19.05
C VAL A 84 -13.67 3.34 -19.05
N ILE A 85 -13.24 4.04 -18.01
CA ILE A 85 -11.84 4.35 -17.74
C ILE A 85 -11.30 3.35 -16.71
N VAL A 86 -10.19 2.71 -17.02
CA VAL A 86 -9.42 1.88 -16.08
C VAL A 86 -8.12 2.60 -15.74
N LEU A 87 -8.01 3.06 -14.49
CA LEU A 87 -6.81 3.73 -14.00
C LEU A 87 -5.70 2.70 -13.75
N ALA A 88 -4.53 2.92 -14.34
CA ALA A 88 -3.43 1.96 -14.34
C ALA A 88 -2.13 2.49 -13.71
N PHE A 89 -2.22 3.45 -12.80
CA PHE A 89 -1.07 4.02 -12.09
C PHE A 89 -1.49 4.62 -10.74
N GLY A 90 -0.49 4.83 -9.86
CA GLY A 90 -0.72 5.46 -8.56
C GLY A 90 -0.78 6.99 -8.64
N ALA A 91 -1.70 7.61 -7.89
CA ALA A 91 -1.92 9.05 -7.83
C ALA A 91 -1.92 9.55 -6.37
N GLY A 92 -0.76 10.01 -5.88
CA GLY A 92 -0.58 10.58 -4.54
C GLY A 92 -0.45 12.11 -4.51
N TYR A 93 -0.55 12.79 -5.67
CA TYR A 93 -0.49 14.25 -5.74
C TYR A 93 -1.89 14.84 -5.90
N GLU A 94 -2.22 15.84 -5.10
CA GLU A 94 -3.56 16.45 -5.06
C GLU A 94 -4.07 16.89 -6.43
N SER A 95 -3.23 17.50 -7.27
CA SER A 95 -3.61 17.94 -8.61
C SER A 95 -4.01 16.78 -9.54
N LEU A 96 -3.30 15.67 -9.45
CA LEU A 96 -3.60 14.47 -10.23
C LEU A 96 -4.83 13.75 -9.67
N TYR A 97 -4.93 13.66 -8.35
CA TYR A 97 -6.09 13.10 -7.65
C TYR A 97 -7.38 13.84 -8.06
N ARG A 98 -7.40 15.18 -8.00
CA ARG A 98 -8.54 16.00 -8.45
C ARG A 98 -8.89 15.75 -9.90
N ARG A 99 -7.91 15.68 -10.80
CA ARG A 99 -8.13 15.38 -12.22
C ARG A 99 -8.82 14.02 -12.42
N ILE A 100 -8.43 13.01 -11.63
CA ILE A 100 -9.05 11.68 -11.67
C ILE A 100 -10.49 11.75 -11.16
N CYS A 101 -10.76 12.47 -10.08
CA CYS A 101 -12.12 12.70 -9.58
C CYS A 101 -12.99 13.42 -10.62
N ASP A 102 -12.48 14.46 -11.28
CA ASP A 102 -13.19 15.19 -12.35
C ASP A 102 -13.53 14.26 -13.55
N MET A 103 -12.68 13.28 -13.86
CA MET A 103 -12.99 12.25 -14.86
C MET A 103 -14.09 11.30 -14.37
N ALA A 104 -14.04 10.89 -13.11
CA ALA A 104 -15.02 10.00 -12.51
C ALA A 104 -16.42 10.63 -12.40
N GLU A 105 -16.53 11.97 -12.32
CA GLU A 105 -17.83 12.67 -12.41
C GLU A 105 -18.48 12.56 -13.79
N ARG A 106 -17.70 12.33 -14.86
CA ARG A 106 -18.17 12.34 -16.25
C ARG A 106 -18.23 10.94 -16.88
N HIS A 107 -17.42 10.03 -16.40
CA HIS A 107 -17.28 8.67 -16.95
C HIS A 107 -17.27 7.64 -15.83
N ILE A 108 -17.63 6.41 -16.16
CA ILE A 108 -17.37 5.27 -15.27
C ILE A 108 -15.86 5.12 -15.16
N LEU A 109 -15.29 5.41 -13.99
CA LEU A 109 -13.86 5.26 -13.73
C LEU A 109 -13.64 4.24 -12.63
N LEU A 110 -12.83 3.24 -12.92
CA LEU A 110 -12.41 2.23 -11.96
C LEU A 110 -10.89 2.22 -11.81
N ALA A 111 -10.42 1.95 -10.61
CA ALA A 111 -9.03 1.62 -10.31
C ALA A 111 -8.98 0.16 -9.79
N PRO A 112 -9.01 -0.85 -10.69
CA PRO A 112 -9.05 -2.24 -10.29
C PRO A 112 -7.85 -2.61 -9.43
N ASP A 113 -8.11 -3.28 -8.32
CA ASP A 113 -7.06 -3.71 -7.39
C ASP A 113 -6.27 -4.89 -7.97
N VAL A 114 -4.96 -4.73 -8.01
CA VAL A 114 -4.01 -5.79 -8.32
C VAL A 114 -2.96 -5.83 -7.21
N PRO A 115 -2.59 -7.00 -6.69
CA PRO A 115 -1.66 -7.07 -5.58
C PRO A 115 -0.31 -6.44 -5.96
N VAL A 116 0.27 -5.70 -5.03
CA VAL A 116 1.64 -5.17 -5.18
C VAL A 116 2.60 -6.34 -5.15
N VAL A 117 2.43 -7.24 -4.19
CA VAL A 117 3.21 -8.46 -3.98
C VAL A 117 2.27 -9.65 -3.80
N GLY A 118 2.68 -10.81 -4.29
CA GLY A 118 1.87 -12.03 -4.22
C GLY A 118 1.01 -12.25 -5.46
N ASP A 119 0.08 -13.17 -5.36
CA ASP A 119 -0.82 -13.62 -6.43
C ASP A 119 -2.28 -13.55 -5.95
N GLY A 120 -3.22 -13.70 -6.88
CA GLY A 120 -4.65 -13.68 -6.62
C GLY A 120 -5.22 -12.28 -6.64
N LEU A 121 -6.54 -12.20 -6.72
CA LEU A 121 -7.30 -10.96 -6.74
C LEU A 121 -8.13 -10.82 -5.46
N PHE A 122 -8.31 -9.60 -5.01
CA PHE A 122 -9.17 -9.32 -3.87
C PHE A 122 -10.62 -9.25 -4.34
N THR A 123 -11.37 -10.33 -4.12
CA THR A 123 -12.76 -10.48 -4.56
C THR A 123 -13.70 -10.63 -3.36
N TYR A 124 -15.01 -10.58 -3.63
CA TYR A 124 -16.01 -10.88 -2.59
C TYR A 124 -15.89 -12.31 -2.08
N GLU A 125 -15.60 -13.27 -2.96
CA GLU A 125 -15.36 -14.67 -2.59
C GLU A 125 -14.14 -14.81 -1.65
N TYR A 126 -13.06 -14.09 -1.95
CA TYR A 126 -11.90 -14.03 -1.06
C TYR A 126 -12.26 -13.47 0.33
N CYS A 127 -13.14 -12.47 0.38
CA CYS A 127 -13.66 -11.95 1.66
C CYS A 127 -14.49 -13.01 2.41
N LEU A 128 -15.31 -13.79 1.71
CA LEU A 128 -16.09 -14.86 2.34
C LEU A 128 -15.20 -15.98 2.90
N GLU A 129 -14.14 -16.33 2.22
CA GLU A 129 -13.15 -17.32 2.69
C GLU A 129 -12.42 -16.84 3.95
N ASN A 130 -12.27 -15.53 4.13
CA ASN A 130 -11.59 -14.91 5.27
C ASN A 130 -12.56 -14.18 6.23
N ALA A 131 -13.86 -14.51 6.18
CA ALA A 131 -14.92 -13.76 6.87
C ALA A 131 -14.68 -13.62 8.38
N GLU A 132 -14.25 -14.68 9.07
CA GLU A 132 -14.00 -14.65 10.51
C GLU A 132 -12.85 -13.68 10.87
N LYS A 133 -11.78 -13.65 10.06
CA LYS A 133 -10.64 -12.77 10.28
C LYS A 133 -11.02 -11.29 10.02
N LEU A 134 -11.69 -11.02 8.91
CA LEU A 134 -12.18 -9.69 8.57
C LEU A 134 -13.13 -9.14 9.63
N GLN A 135 -14.10 -9.95 10.07
CA GLN A 135 -15.02 -9.57 11.15
C GLN A 135 -14.27 -9.30 12.45
N ARG A 136 -13.30 -10.15 12.79
CA ARG A 136 -12.51 -9.99 14.01
C ARG A 136 -11.70 -8.68 13.98
N VAL A 137 -11.06 -8.35 12.85
CA VAL A 137 -10.36 -7.06 12.72
C VAL A 137 -11.33 -5.89 12.91
N TYR A 138 -12.47 -5.91 12.19
CA TYR A 138 -13.48 -4.86 12.30
C TYR A 138 -13.92 -4.59 13.75
N GLU A 139 -14.08 -5.65 14.55
CA GLU A 139 -14.43 -5.56 15.97
C GLU A 139 -13.30 -5.02 16.86
N LEU A 140 -12.03 -5.25 16.47
CA LEU A 140 -10.85 -4.81 17.21
C LEU A 140 -10.49 -3.34 16.97
N LEU A 141 -10.99 -2.74 15.88
CA LEU A 141 -10.68 -1.36 15.53
C LEU A 141 -11.19 -0.38 16.59
N ALA A 142 -10.33 0.55 16.98
CA ALA A 142 -10.52 1.38 18.16
C ALA A 142 -11.58 2.49 17.98
N ASP A 143 -11.77 2.99 16.75
CA ASP A 143 -12.71 4.07 16.46
C ASP A 143 -13.56 3.84 15.22
N ASP A 144 -14.61 4.65 15.06
CA ASP A 144 -15.54 4.53 13.93
C ASP A 144 -14.90 4.93 12.60
N MET A 145 -13.93 5.85 12.61
CA MET A 145 -13.19 6.22 11.40
C MET A 145 -12.37 5.04 10.88
N SER A 146 -11.73 4.27 11.76
CA SER A 146 -10.99 3.05 11.37
C SER A 146 -11.93 1.98 10.82
N ARG A 147 -13.10 1.78 11.43
CA ARG A 147 -14.12 0.85 10.92
C ARG A 147 -14.63 1.27 9.53
N GLN A 148 -14.87 2.56 9.36
CA GLN A 148 -15.28 3.11 8.06
C GLN A 148 -14.17 2.94 7.02
N THR A 149 -12.92 3.32 7.34
CA THR A 149 -11.77 3.14 6.44
C THR A 149 -11.59 1.67 6.04
N PHE A 150 -11.67 0.75 7.00
CA PHE A 150 -11.56 -0.69 6.74
C PHE A 150 -12.65 -1.17 5.79
N ALA A 151 -13.90 -0.77 6.01
CA ALA A 151 -15.03 -1.10 5.14
C ALA A 151 -14.84 -0.52 3.72
N ASP A 152 -14.48 0.75 3.63
CA ASP A 152 -14.30 1.44 2.34
C ASP A 152 -13.14 0.83 1.54
N ILE A 153 -12.01 0.52 2.17
CA ILE A 153 -10.87 -0.12 1.51
C ILE A 153 -11.26 -1.50 0.96
N ILE A 154 -12.01 -2.31 1.72
CA ILE A 154 -12.46 -3.62 1.26
C ILE A 154 -13.42 -3.47 0.06
N ASN A 155 -14.41 -2.57 0.15
CA ASN A 155 -15.35 -2.31 -0.94
C ASN A 155 -14.65 -1.74 -2.19
N PHE A 156 -13.65 -0.86 -2.00
CA PHE A 156 -12.80 -0.38 -3.08
C PHE A 156 -12.03 -1.53 -3.75
N ARG A 157 -11.37 -2.38 -2.98
CA ARG A 157 -10.57 -3.49 -3.53
C ARG A 157 -11.41 -4.47 -4.34
N ILE A 158 -12.66 -4.69 -3.94
CA ILE A 158 -13.61 -5.51 -4.71
C ILE A 158 -14.04 -4.80 -6.00
N SER A 159 -14.50 -3.56 -5.89
CA SER A 159 -15.22 -2.89 -6.98
C SER A 159 -14.33 -1.99 -7.87
N GLY A 160 -13.19 -1.53 -7.38
CA GLY A 160 -12.35 -0.54 -8.04
C GLY A 160 -12.93 0.89 -8.05
N LYS A 161 -14.05 1.15 -7.34
CA LYS A 161 -14.71 2.45 -7.29
C LYS A 161 -13.97 3.41 -6.38
N ILE A 162 -13.42 4.47 -6.94
CA ILE A 162 -12.58 5.43 -6.19
C ILE A 162 -13.34 6.26 -5.15
N ASP A 163 -14.67 6.30 -5.21
CA ASP A 163 -15.52 7.01 -4.23
C ASP A 163 -15.27 6.52 -2.80
N TYR A 164 -15.01 5.23 -2.63
CA TYR A 164 -14.65 4.66 -1.32
C TYR A 164 -13.36 5.25 -0.77
N LEU A 165 -12.33 5.41 -1.61
CA LEU A 165 -11.06 6.03 -1.19
C LEU A 165 -11.26 7.50 -0.84
N HIS A 166 -12.07 8.21 -1.64
CA HIS A 166 -12.41 9.61 -1.36
C HIS A 166 -13.11 9.77 0.00
N HIS A 167 -14.04 8.85 0.30
CA HIS A 167 -14.81 8.87 1.54
C HIS A 167 -13.96 8.63 2.79
N CYS A 168 -12.95 7.77 2.73
CA CYS A 168 -12.12 7.40 3.88
C CYS A 168 -10.76 8.11 3.97
N THR A 169 -10.42 8.97 2.99
CA THR A 169 -9.15 9.71 2.99
C THR A 169 -9.11 10.75 4.12
N VAL A 170 -8.06 10.71 4.92
CA VAL A 170 -7.78 11.70 5.97
C VAL A 170 -6.47 12.43 5.70
N PRO A 171 -6.30 13.67 6.22
CA PRO A 171 -5.02 14.35 6.17
C PRO A 171 -4.00 13.66 7.10
N LYS A 172 -2.73 13.70 6.74
CA LYS A 172 -1.65 13.07 7.53
C LYS A 172 -1.55 13.62 8.96
N SER A 173 -2.00 14.85 9.19
CA SER A 173 -2.06 15.44 10.53
C SER A 173 -2.98 14.67 11.48
N ASP A 174 -4.02 13.98 10.98
CA ASP A 174 -4.91 13.17 11.81
C ASP A 174 -4.14 12.12 12.64
N ILE A 175 -3.08 11.55 12.05
CA ILE A 175 -2.25 10.54 12.71
C ILE A 175 -1.58 11.11 13.96
N TRP A 176 -0.95 12.28 13.81
CA TRP A 176 -0.13 12.90 14.86
C TRP A 176 -0.94 13.66 15.90
N GLU A 177 -2.13 14.11 15.53
CA GLU A 177 -3.03 14.85 16.41
C GLU A 177 -3.92 13.91 17.24
N ASN A 178 -4.38 12.79 16.63
CA ASN A 178 -5.45 11.97 17.20
C ASN A 178 -5.02 10.54 17.58
N ILE A 179 -3.93 10.01 17.02
CA ILE A 179 -3.55 8.60 17.23
C ILE A 179 -2.19 8.50 17.92
N ILE A 180 -1.11 8.93 17.27
CA ILE A 180 0.26 8.79 17.78
C ILE A 180 0.74 10.14 18.29
N ARG A 181 1.07 10.18 19.59
CA ARG A 181 1.63 11.38 20.21
C ARG A 181 3.14 11.21 20.37
N LEU A 182 3.89 12.07 19.69
CA LEU A 182 5.34 12.08 19.78
C LEU A 182 5.81 12.84 21.03
N GLY A 183 6.76 12.25 21.76
CA GLY A 183 7.47 12.86 22.87
C GLY A 183 8.78 13.53 22.46
N GLU A 184 9.61 13.92 23.45
CA GLU A 184 10.92 14.54 23.22
C GLU A 184 12.09 13.52 23.25
N ASN A 185 11.84 12.25 23.59
CA ASN A 185 12.84 11.20 23.75
C ASN A 185 12.51 9.97 22.88
N GLU A 186 11.97 10.21 21.68
CA GLU A 186 11.57 9.13 20.80
C GLU A 186 12.78 8.35 20.27
N ARG A 187 12.66 7.03 20.28
CA ARG A 187 13.53 6.10 19.57
C ARG A 187 12.76 5.48 18.44
N TYR A 188 13.04 5.97 17.26
CA TYR A 188 12.30 5.64 16.04
C TYR A 188 13.04 4.61 15.21
N ILE A 189 12.37 3.52 14.85
CA ILE A 189 12.85 2.54 13.88
C ILE A 189 12.04 2.71 12.59
N ASP A 190 12.71 3.07 11.50
CA ASP A 190 12.14 3.23 10.16
C ASP A 190 12.57 2.04 9.30
N MET A 191 11.70 1.04 9.18
CA MET A 191 11.89 -0.12 8.33
C MET A 191 11.30 0.14 6.94
N GLY A 192 12.17 0.12 5.92
CA GLY A 192 11.86 0.60 4.58
C GLY A 192 12.00 2.12 4.47
N ALA A 193 13.17 2.64 4.88
CA ALA A 193 13.45 4.07 4.93
C ALA A 193 13.64 4.71 3.54
N TYR A 194 13.64 3.93 2.47
CA TYR A 194 13.74 4.37 1.07
C TYR A 194 14.85 5.41 0.84
N ASN A 195 14.47 6.67 0.66
CA ASN A 195 15.39 7.79 0.45
C ASN A 195 15.56 8.68 1.68
N GLY A 196 14.97 8.31 2.82
CA GLY A 196 15.03 9.03 4.09
C GLY A 196 13.95 10.09 4.31
N ASP A 197 12.95 10.15 3.47
CA ASP A 197 11.85 11.11 3.58
C ASP A 197 11.07 10.96 4.90
N THR A 198 10.79 9.75 5.33
CA THR A 198 10.10 9.46 6.61
C THR A 198 10.97 9.79 7.83
N ALA A 199 12.27 9.54 7.78
CA ALA A 199 13.20 9.93 8.84
C ALA A 199 13.32 11.46 8.96
N ILE A 200 13.37 12.18 7.83
CA ILE A 200 13.40 13.65 7.79
C ILE A 200 12.09 14.21 8.34
N GLU A 201 10.94 13.70 7.88
CA GLU A 201 9.64 14.11 8.37
C GLU A 201 9.49 13.91 9.88
N PHE A 202 9.95 12.76 10.40
CA PHE A 202 9.94 12.50 11.84
C PHE A 202 10.78 13.53 12.60
N ALA A 203 11.98 13.88 12.10
CA ALA A 203 12.81 14.90 12.69
C ALA A 203 12.16 16.30 12.67
N GLU A 204 11.38 16.63 11.62
CA GLU A 204 10.59 17.86 11.54
C GLU A 204 9.44 17.86 12.54
N LEU A 205 8.67 16.77 12.63
CA LEU A 205 7.56 16.61 13.59
C LEU A 205 8.00 16.75 15.04
N THR A 206 9.16 16.17 15.40
CA THR A 206 9.75 16.28 16.74
C THR A 206 10.53 17.59 16.94
N LYS A 207 10.65 18.43 15.91
CA LYS A 207 11.47 19.66 15.91
C LYS A 207 12.94 19.41 16.30
N GLY A 208 13.47 18.27 15.85
CA GLY A 208 14.81 17.80 16.17
C GLY A 208 14.99 17.27 17.60
N LYS A 209 13.91 17.11 18.35
CA LYS A 209 13.96 16.58 19.73
C LYS A 209 13.57 15.10 19.70
N TYR A 210 14.54 14.24 19.57
CA TYR A 210 14.40 12.79 19.63
C TYR A 210 15.72 12.20 20.17
N ASP A 211 15.62 10.99 20.70
CA ASP A 211 16.81 10.29 21.22
C ASP A 211 17.61 9.67 20.07
N HIS A 212 16.99 8.85 19.22
CA HIS A 212 17.67 8.22 18.09
C HIS A 212 16.72 7.76 16.97
N ILE A 213 17.22 7.74 15.73
CA ILE A 213 16.58 7.16 14.55
C ILE A 213 17.42 6.00 14.04
N TYR A 214 16.78 4.85 13.77
CA TYR A 214 17.36 3.70 13.09
C TYR A 214 16.67 3.52 11.75
N ALA A 215 17.35 3.81 10.63
CA ALA A 215 16.77 3.77 9.28
C ALA A 215 17.33 2.57 8.50
N VAL A 216 16.46 1.64 8.14
CA VAL A 216 16.79 0.37 7.48
C VAL A 216 16.29 0.40 6.04
N GLU A 217 17.18 0.19 5.06
CA GLU A 217 16.86 0.17 3.63
C GLU A 217 17.70 -0.89 2.90
N PRO A 218 17.07 -1.89 2.24
CA PRO A 218 17.79 -2.99 1.59
C PRO A 218 18.36 -2.62 0.21
N ASP A 219 17.71 -1.72 -0.55
CA ASP A 219 18.19 -1.36 -1.88
C ASP A 219 19.38 -0.40 -1.81
N THR A 220 20.50 -0.81 -2.36
CA THR A 220 21.75 -0.04 -2.33
C THR A 220 21.65 1.34 -3.00
N ARG A 221 20.77 1.50 -4.01
CA ARG A 221 20.58 2.78 -4.70
C ARG A 221 19.76 3.74 -3.82
N ASN A 222 18.70 3.21 -3.20
CA ASN A 222 17.89 3.97 -2.26
C ASN A 222 18.71 4.29 -0.99
N PHE A 223 19.46 3.33 -0.47
CA PHE A 223 20.37 3.55 0.67
C PHE A 223 21.38 4.68 0.42
N ARG A 224 21.91 4.80 -0.81
CA ARG A 224 22.78 5.94 -1.17
C ARG A 224 22.04 7.29 -1.13
N LYS A 225 20.77 7.30 -1.56
CA LYS A 225 19.92 8.51 -1.47
C LYS A 225 19.61 8.83 -0.01
N LEU A 226 19.22 7.83 0.77
CA LEU A 226 19.00 7.93 2.21
C LEU A 226 20.23 8.56 2.88
N THR A 227 21.44 8.01 2.67
CA THR A 227 22.68 8.54 3.22
C THR A 227 22.91 10.01 2.84
N LYS A 228 22.65 10.36 1.59
CA LYS A 228 22.83 11.74 1.10
C LYS A 228 21.79 12.69 1.70
N ASN A 229 20.53 12.28 1.74
CA ASN A 229 19.44 13.15 2.17
C ASN A 229 19.42 13.39 3.68
N THR A 230 19.98 12.45 4.46
CA THR A 230 20.11 12.56 5.93
C THR A 230 21.48 13.07 6.35
N GLU A 231 22.33 13.54 5.40
CA GLU A 231 23.63 14.12 5.70
C GLU A 231 23.48 15.34 6.62
N GLY A 232 24.14 15.31 7.77
CA GLY A 232 24.05 16.38 8.78
C GLY A 232 22.92 16.21 9.80
N MET A 233 22.09 15.17 9.71
CA MET A 233 21.19 14.80 10.81
C MET A 233 22.00 14.18 11.96
N GLU A 234 21.71 14.61 13.18
CA GLU A 234 22.30 14.03 14.39
C GLU A 234 21.46 12.85 14.89
N ASN A 235 22.05 11.95 15.66
CA ASN A 235 21.39 10.82 16.30
C ASN A 235 20.62 9.91 15.32
N ILE A 236 21.23 9.61 14.18
CA ILE A 236 20.68 8.67 13.18
C ILE A 236 21.69 7.56 12.86
N THR A 237 21.21 6.32 12.80
CA THR A 237 21.97 5.15 12.35
C THR A 237 21.33 4.61 11.07
N LEU A 238 22.15 4.51 10.01
CA LEU A 238 21.70 3.99 8.70
C LEU A 238 22.16 2.55 8.54
N ILE A 239 21.23 1.66 8.19
CA ILE A 239 21.47 0.23 8.05
C ILE A 239 21.09 -0.21 6.63
N ASN A 240 22.07 -0.71 5.84
CA ASN A 240 21.78 -1.33 4.56
C ASN A 240 21.45 -2.80 4.78
N GLY A 241 20.17 -3.07 5.06
CA GLY A 241 19.64 -4.37 5.41
C GLY A 241 18.16 -4.47 5.11
N ALA A 242 17.59 -5.67 5.11
CA ALA A 242 16.17 -5.92 4.96
C ALA A 242 15.52 -6.13 6.34
N ALA A 243 14.42 -5.46 6.61
CA ALA A 243 13.60 -5.75 7.78
C ALA A 243 13.13 -7.20 7.73
N TRP A 244 13.40 -7.96 8.78
CA TRP A 244 13.12 -9.39 8.82
C TRP A 244 12.94 -9.88 10.27
N ASN A 245 12.56 -11.15 10.40
CA ASN A 245 12.36 -11.80 11.71
C ASN A 245 13.64 -12.43 12.28
N ASP A 246 14.75 -12.42 11.55
CA ASP A 246 16.04 -12.94 11.99
C ASP A 246 17.19 -12.12 11.39
N ASN A 247 18.31 -12.03 12.12
CA ASN A 247 19.55 -11.42 11.67
C ASN A 247 20.38 -12.41 10.85
N ALA A 248 19.85 -12.83 9.71
CA ALA A 248 20.45 -13.81 8.82
C ALA A 248 20.68 -13.25 7.41
N GLU A 249 21.50 -13.91 6.63
CA GLU A 249 21.73 -13.58 5.23
C GLU A 249 20.53 -14.03 4.39
N LEU A 250 19.86 -13.09 3.72
CA LEU A 250 18.71 -13.31 2.86
C LEU A 250 19.13 -13.21 1.39
N THR A 251 18.60 -14.11 0.57
CA THR A 251 18.88 -14.13 -0.87
C THR A 251 17.60 -13.87 -1.66
N PHE A 252 17.59 -12.80 -2.46
CA PHE A 252 16.48 -12.40 -3.32
C PHE A 252 16.85 -12.54 -4.80
N SER A 253 15.87 -12.84 -5.64
CA SER A 253 16.06 -12.79 -7.08
C SER A 253 16.03 -11.35 -7.58
N ASP A 254 17.06 -10.91 -8.30
CA ASP A 254 17.16 -9.57 -8.91
C ASP A 254 16.28 -9.50 -10.17
N ARG A 255 14.96 -9.64 -10.03
CA ARG A 255 14.03 -9.15 -11.06
C ARG A 255 13.65 -7.75 -10.64
N SER A 256 14.14 -6.78 -11.39
CA SER A 256 13.81 -5.37 -11.28
C SER A 256 12.29 -5.16 -11.36
N GLY A 257 11.66 -4.96 -10.21
CA GLY A 257 10.23 -4.81 -10.00
C GLY A 257 9.89 -5.33 -8.61
N ARG A 258 8.96 -4.71 -7.95
CA ARG A 258 8.48 -4.94 -6.58
C ARG A 258 8.01 -6.37 -6.23
N ASN A 259 8.45 -7.40 -6.98
CA ASN A 259 8.05 -8.80 -6.82
C ASN A 259 9.27 -9.73 -6.84
N SER A 260 9.99 -9.84 -5.74
CA SER A 260 11.02 -10.86 -5.59
C SER A 260 10.43 -12.13 -4.99
N LYS A 261 10.18 -13.16 -5.81
CA LYS A 261 9.95 -14.53 -5.31
C LYS A 261 11.27 -15.28 -5.22
N LEU A 262 11.46 -16.02 -4.13
CA LEU A 262 12.41 -17.13 -4.03
C LEU A 262 12.03 -18.17 -5.09
N THR A 263 12.72 -18.21 -6.24
CA THR A 263 12.60 -19.31 -7.20
C THR A 263 13.97 -19.77 -7.62
N ASP A 264 14.22 -21.03 -7.33
CA ASP A 264 15.37 -21.79 -7.81
C ASP A 264 15.27 -22.02 -9.33
N ASN A 265 16.41 -21.91 -10.03
CA ASN A 265 16.65 -22.22 -11.45
C ASN A 265 16.19 -21.25 -12.53
N SER A 266 17.13 -20.40 -12.95
CA SER A 266 17.53 -20.12 -14.34
C SER A 266 18.06 -18.68 -14.51
N GLY A 267 19.38 -18.49 -14.44
CA GLY A 267 20.03 -17.26 -14.98
C GLY A 267 19.70 -15.93 -14.31
N VAL A 268 19.00 -15.93 -13.18
CA VAL A 268 18.60 -14.74 -12.40
C VAL A 268 19.76 -14.37 -11.48
N LYS A 269 20.20 -13.12 -11.50
CA LYS A 269 21.16 -12.61 -10.54
C LYS A 269 20.51 -12.64 -9.15
N LEU A 270 21.11 -13.40 -8.25
CA LEU A 270 20.74 -13.39 -6.84
C LEU A 270 21.43 -12.19 -6.17
N LYS A 271 20.67 -11.44 -5.41
CA LYS A 271 21.18 -10.36 -4.55
C LYS A 271 21.05 -10.82 -3.09
N THR A 272 22.15 -10.75 -2.38
CA THR A 272 22.18 -11.07 -0.96
C THR A 272 22.11 -9.78 -0.14
N VAL A 273 21.30 -9.79 0.91
CA VAL A 273 21.17 -8.70 1.87
C VAL A 273 21.05 -9.28 3.28
N MET A 274 21.57 -8.58 4.29
CA MET A 274 21.40 -8.98 5.68
C MET A 274 19.98 -8.68 6.15
N GLY A 275 19.32 -9.69 6.72
CA GLY A 275 18.10 -9.50 7.51
C GLY A 275 18.44 -8.78 8.81
N VAL A 276 17.55 -7.92 9.27
CA VAL A 276 17.70 -7.12 10.47
C VAL A 276 16.39 -7.12 11.25
N THR A 277 16.45 -7.57 12.50
CA THR A 277 15.30 -7.47 13.42
C THR A 277 15.29 -6.10 14.10
N GLY A 278 14.12 -5.49 14.27
CA GLY A 278 14.01 -4.22 14.99
C GLY A 278 14.45 -4.33 16.44
N ASP A 279 14.15 -5.45 17.08
CA ASP A 279 14.55 -5.72 18.47
C ASP A 279 16.08 -5.77 18.66
N SER A 280 16.85 -6.05 17.59
CA SER A 280 18.32 -6.00 17.66
C SER A 280 18.91 -4.60 17.49
N LEU A 281 18.13 -3.65 16.98
CA LEU A 281 18.57 -2.28 16.77
C LEU A 281 18.40 -1.41 18.02
N CYS A 282 17.32 -1.65 18.76
CA CYS A 282 16.99 -0.84 19.91
C CYS A 282 16.15 -1.65 20.92
N ASP A 283 16.63 -1.76 22.15
CA ASP A 283 15.96 -2.50 23.25
C ASP A 283 14.65 -1.83 23.73
N SER A 284 14.40 -0.59 23.34
CA SER A 284 13.29 0.23 23.85
C SER A 284 12.82 1.25 22.81
N ALA A 285 12.54 0.76 21.60
CA ALA A 285 11.89 1.56 20.58
C ALA A 285 10.57 2.14 21.09
N THR A 286 10.26 3.38 20.76
CA THR A 286 9.00 4.03 21.14
C THR A 286 8.05 4.12 19.95
N LEU A 287 8.60 4.22 18.74
CA LEU A 287 7.88 4.23 17.48
C LEU A 287 8.57 3.32 16.45
N ILE A 288 7.81 2.52 15.75
CA ILE A 288 8.28 1.66 14.68
C ILE A 288 7.41 1.92 13.44
N LYS A 289 8.02 2.19 12.29
CA LYS A 289 7.32 2.23 11.00
C LYS A 289 7.80 1.06 10.14
N MET A 290 6.86 0.41 9.46
CA MET A 290 7.10 -0.71 8.55
C MET A 290 6.40 -0.46 7.22
N ASP A 291 7.19 -0.30 6.17
CA ASP A 291 6.77 -0.22 4.78
C ASP A 291 7.85 -0.93 3.96
N VAL A 292 7.76 -2.26 3.92
CA VAL A 292 8.87 -3.15 3.54
C VAL A 292 8.53 -4.05 2.34
N GLU A 293 7.61 -3.54 1.51
CA GLU A 293 7.30 -4.12 0.19
C GLU A 293 6.90 -5.62 0.27
N GLY A 294 6.06 -5.97 1.27
CA GLY A 294 5.47 -7.30 1.44
C GLY A 294 6.21 -8.23 2.41
N ALA A 295 7.13 -7.71 3.22
CA ALA A 295 7.78 -8.41 4.32
C ALA A 295 7.28 -7.92 5.71
N GLU A 296 6.11 -7.29 5.76
CA GLU A 296 5.55 -6.68 6.97
C GLU A 296 5.33 -7.72 8.08
N CYS A 297 4.91 -8.93 7.71
CA CYS A 297 4.67 -10.00 8.64
C CYS A 297 5.95 -10.42 9.37
N GLU A 298 7.03 -10.60 8.62
CA GLU A 298 8.37 -10.93 9.14
C GLU A 298 8.95 -9.74 9.93
N ALA A 299 8.73 -8.52 9.48
CA ALA A 299 9.17 -7.31 10.20
C ALA A 299 8.46 -7.16 11.56
N VAL A 300 7.15 -7.46 11.63
CA VAL A 300 6.38 -7.48 12.89
C VAL A 300 6.96 -8.53 13.83
N GLU A 301 7.27 -9.74 13.35
CA GLU A 301 7.93 -10.79 14.14
C GLU A 301 9.31 -10.32 14.67
N GLY A 302 10.09 -9.64 13.83
CA GLY A 302 11.40 -9.09 14.21
C GLY A 302 11.35 -7.93 15.21
N CYS A 303 10.15 -7.43 15.54
CA CYS A 303 9.90 -6.37 16.52
C CYS A 303 9.02 -6.84 17.68
N GLU A 304 8.87 -8.15 17.88
CA GLU A 304 7.93 -8.72 18.85
C GLU A 304 8.14 -8.20 20.28
N SER A 305 9.39 -8.08 20.72
CA SER A 305 9.71 -7.59 22.07
C SER A 305 9.35 -6.11 22.24
N SER A 306 9.62 -5.29 21.24
CA SER A 306 9.28 -3.86 21.22
C SER A 306 7.76 -3.65 21.20
N ILE A 307 7.02 -4.43 20.40
CA ILE A 307 5.56 -4.39 20.35
C ILE A 307 4.96 -4.86 21.68
N LYS A 308 5.49 -5.92 22.30
CA LYS A 308 5.10 -6.36 23.65
C LYS A 308 5.32 -5.30 24.71
N ALA A 309 6.40 -4.53 24.58
CA ALA A 309 6.71 -3.43 25.49
C ALA A 309 5.80 -2.20 25.31
N GLY A 310 4.99 -2.15 24.24
CA GLY A 310 4.01 -1.08 24.00
C GLY A 310 4.49 0.01 23.06
N SER A 311 5.49 -0.27 22.21
CA SER A 311 5.90 0.65 21.15
C SER A 311 4.72 0.98 20.22
N SER A 312 4.60 2.24 19.83
CA SER A 312 3.67 2.63 18.77
C SER A 312 4.14 2.06 17.44
N LEU A 313 3.19 1.67 16.58
CA LEU A 313 3.47 1.04 15.30
C LEU A 313 2.74 1.76 14.17
N ILE A 314 3.42 1.94 13.04
CA ILE A 314 2.85 2.30 11.73
C ILE A 314 3.23 1.18 10.77
N CYS A 315 2.24 0.50 10.17
CA CYS A 315 2.50 -0.64 9.30
C CYS A 315 1.65 -0.57 8.03
N ALA A 316 2.28 -0.69 6.86
CA ALA A 316 1.58 -0.71 5.58
C ALA A 316 0.67 -1.95 5.48
N LEU A 317 -0.57 -1.77 4.96
CA LEU A 317 -1.59 -2.82 4.82
C LEU A 317 -1.93 -3.15 3.36
N TYR A 318 -1.13 -2.70 2.40
CA TYR A 318 -1.53 -2.68 0.98
C TYR A 318 -0.64 -3.51 0.04
N HIS A 319 0.41 -4.13 0.56
CA HIS A 319 1.33 -4.88 -0.30
C HIS A 319 0.77 -6.24 -0.70
N ARG A 320 0.17 -6.97 0.24
CA ARG A 320 -0.46 -8.27 0.01
C ARG A 320 -1.96 -8.22 0.26
N ASN A 321 -2.69 -9.17 -0.29
CA ASN A 321 -4.13 -9.27 -0.06
C ASN A 321 -4.48 -9.52 1.40
N GLU A 322 -3.71 -10.34 2.07
CA GLU A 322 -3.89 -10.76 3.46
C GLU A 322 -3.48 -9.70 4.49
N ASP A 323 -2.63 -8.74 4.14
CA ASP A 323 -2.06 -7.77 5.10
C ASP A 323 -3.14 -7.01 5.86
N ILE A 324 -4.26 -6.68 5.20
CA ILE A 324 -5.35 -5.91 5.81
C ILE A 324 -6.01 -6.61 7.01
N PHE A 325 -5.87 -7.92 7.13
CA PHE A 325 -6.40 -8.67 8.28
C PHE A 325 -5.35 -9.45 9.06
N GLU A 326 -4.31 -10.01 8.41
CA GLU A 326 -3.30 -10.78 9.13
C GLU A 326 -2.43 -9.89 10.03
N LEU A 327 -2.01 -8.71 9.55
CA LEU A 327 -1.15 -7.83 10.32
C LEU A 327 -1.85 -7.25 11.57
N PRO A 328 -3.09 -6.73 11.50
CA PRO A 328 -3.82 -6.31 12.69
C PRO A 328 -4.03 -7.44 13.70
N LEU A 329 -4.36 -8.65 13.24
CA LEU A 329 -4.55 -9.81 14.12
C LEU A 329 -3.24 -10.22 14.79
N LYS A 330 -2.14 -10.25 14.04
CA LYS A 330 -0.80 -10.57 14.55
C LYS A 330 -0.35 -9.57 15.62
N VAL A 331 -0.50 -8.27 15.36
CA VAL A 331 -0.16 -7.23 16.35
C VAL A 331 -1.00 -7.38 17.61
N HIS A 332 -2.30 -7.63 17.44
CA HIS A 332 -3.20 -7.85 18.58
C HIS A 332 -2.84 -9.12 19.39
N GLU A 333 -2.39 -10.19 18.73
CA GLU A 333 -1.91 -11.41 19.40
C GLU A 333 -0.65 -11.12 20.23
N ILE A 334 0.29 -10.35 19.68
CA ILE A 334 1.53 -9.96 20.37
C ILE A 334 1.24 -9.08 21.56
N ASN A 335 0.40 -8.05 21.41
CA ASN A 335 0.04 -7.14 22.49
C ASN A 335 -1.44 -6.69 22.41
N PRO A 336 -2.36 -7.38 23.11
CA PRO A 336 -3.79 -7.04 23.11
C PRO A 336 -4.15 -5.69 23.73
N GLN A 337 -3.21 -4.99 24.37
CA GLN A 337 -3.45 -3.67 24.98
C GLN A 337 -3.32 -2.54 23.96
N LEU A 338 -2.65 -2.78 22.83
CA LEU A 338 -2.55 -1.80 21.77
C LEU A 338 -3.90 -1.59 21.10
N LYS A 339 -4.30 -0.34 21.00
CA LYS A 339 -5.46 0.07 20.20
C LYS A 339 -5.08 0.08 18.73
N LEU A 340 -5.93 -0.48 17.90
CA LEU A 340 -5.72 -0.62 16.46
C LEU A 340 -6.52 0.43 15.71
N TYR A 341 -5.85 1.22 14.89
CA TYR A 341 -6.46 2.22 14.01
C TYR A 341 -6.05 1.95 12.57
N ILE A 342 -6.95 2.18 11.63
CA ILE A 342 -6.66 2.14 10.20
C ILE A 342 -6.98 3.51 9.61
N ARG A 343 -6.06 4.05 8.82
CA ARG A 343 -6.24 5.29 8.06
C ARG A 343 -5.76 5.11 6.65
N HIS A 344 -6.43 5.80 5.74
CA HIS A 344 -6.03 5.93 4.36
C HIS A 344 -5.65 7.39 4.10
N LEU A 345 -4.44 7.61 3.60
CA LEU A 345 -3.96 8.93 3.19
C LEU A 345 -4.25 9.14 1.71
N LEU A 346 -4.15 10.39 1.25
CA LEU A 346 -4.46 10.75 -0.13
C LEU A 346 -3.64 9.94 -1.13
N TYR A 347 -4.22 8.88 -1.66
CA TYR A 347 -3.65 8.06 -2.72
C TYR A 347 -4.73 7.28 -3.48
N ILE A 348 -4.54 7.02 -4.77
CA ILE A 348 -5.28 6.05 -5.59
C ILE A 348 -4.21 5.14 -6.24
N PRO A 349 -4.31 3.81 -6.16
CA PRO A 349 -5.30 2.97 -5.48
C PRO A 349 -5.15 2.99 -3.94
N ALA A 350 -5.57 1.96 -3.22
CA ALA A 350 -5.57 1.87 -1.76
C ALA A 350 -4.16 1.78 -1.12
N TRP A 351 -3.12 2.23 -1.81
CA TRP A 351 -1.78 2.43 -1.23
C TRP A 351 -1.86 3.58 -0.21
N GLU A 352 -0.92 3.67 0.71
CA GLU A 352 -1.00 4.58 1.85
C GLU A 352 -2.17 4.27 2.81
N THR A 353 -2.68 3.02 2.78
CA THR A 353 -3.55 2.48 3.82
C THR A 353 -2.68 1.81 4.87
N ASN A 354 -2.68 2.35 6.07
CA ASN A 354 -1.77 1.90 7.12
C ASN A 354 -2.52 1.55 8.42
N LEU A 355 -1.98 0.55 9.11
CA LEU A 355 -2.30 0.23 10.50
C LEU A 355 -1.48 1.15 11.42
N TYR A 356 -2.15 1.75 12.39
CA TYR A 356 -1.54 2.53 13.46
C TYR A 356 -1.90 1.89 14.79
N CYS A 357 -0.90 1.63 15.63
CA CYS A 357 -1.14 1.03 16.94
C CYS A 357 -0.50 1.88 18.03
N THR A 358 -1.20 2.02 19.16
CA THR A 358 -0.70 2.74 20.35
C THR A 358 -1.44 2.25 21.60
N LEU A 359 -0.88 2.47 22.80
CA LEU A 359 -1.49 2.14 24.08
C LEU A 359 -2.72 3.01 24.42
#